data_b6ea42f402bd1ab72411f15b236ddd71
#
_entry.id   b6ea42f402bd1ab72411f15b236ddd71
#
_cell.length_a   1.000
_cell.length_b   1.000
_cell.length_c   1.000
_cell.angle_alpha   90.00
_cell.angle_beta   90.00
_cell.angle_gamma   90.00
#
_symmetry.space_group_name_H-M   'P 1'
#
loop_
_entity.id
_entity.type
_entity.pdbx_description
1 polymer ?
#
loop_
_entity_poly.entity_id
_entity_poly.type
_entity_poly.pdbx_seq_one_letter_code
_entity_poly.pdbx_strand_id
1 'polypeptide(L)'
;MTSFSDAGEGATVGFATARGRNWPTLRQFTVFLENRVGQLAELVRRFAGTRIRIVALSISDAGECAFVRFLLSHPEQGREILERAGLAIIESDLIGVELPEDSQPLVQICTALLQAEINIIQAYPVLMRPRGLPVVALMVDNTEMGLETLAAKGFSMITEGDLDDEEA
;
A
#
# COMPACT_ATOMS: atom_id res chain seq x y z
N MET A 1 -28.52 41.11 22.24
CA MET A 1 -29.08 39.88 21.63
C MET A 1 -28.00 39.16 20.84
N THR A 2 -27.31 38.30 21.48
CA THR A 2 -26.25 37.48 20.89
C THR A 2 -26.79 36.05 20.74
N SER A 3 -27.08 35.65 19.51
CA SER A 3 -27.41 34.29 19.21
C SER A 3 -26.11 33.45 19.07
N PHE A 4 -25.84 32.62 20.03
CA PHE A 4 -24.87 31.58 19.90
C PHE A 4 -25.55 30.45 19.11
N SER A 5 -25.17 30.27 17.84
CA SER A 5 -25.35 29.04 17.14
C SER A 5 -24.09 28.19 17.35
N ASP A 6 -24.17 27.37 18.35
CA ASP A 6 -23.24 26.27 18.54
C ASP A 6 -23.57 25.21 17.48
N ALA A 7 -22.87 25.28 16.36
CA ALA A 7 -22.82 24.19 15.41
C ALA A 7 -21.73 23.26 15.90
N GLY A 8 -22.14 22.20 16.57
CA GLY A 8 -21.28 21.08 16.90
C GLY A 8 -20.62 20.51 15.64
N GLU A 9 -19.38 20.89 15.43
CA GLU A 9 -18.50 20.19 14.50
C GLU A 9 -18.29 18.80 15.02
N GLY A 10 -19.12 17.88 14.53
CA GLY A 10 -18.82 16.48 14.59
C GLY A 10 -17.49 16.29 13.89
N ALA A 11 -16.47 15.92 14.64
CA ALA A 11 -15.21 15.48 14.09
C ALA A 11 -15.49 14.26 13.20
N THR A 12 -15.73 14.50 11.92
CA THR A 12 -15.58 13.48 10.91
C THR A 12 -14.13 13.09 10.94
N VAL A 13 -13.84 11.94 11.53
CA VAL A 13 -12.58 11.27 11.34
C VAL A 13 -12.49 11.04 9.83
N GLY A 14 -11.78 11.94 9.16
CA GLY A 14 -11.61 11.91 7.73
C GLY A 14 -10.76 10.71 7.36
N PHE A 15 -11.43 9.61 7.02
CA PHE A 15 -10.78 8.49 6.37
C PHE A 15 -10.46 8.90 4.93
N ALA A 16 -9.16 8.79 4.63
CA ALA A 16 -8.59 8.80 3.30
C ALA A 16 -9.29 9.73 2.29
N THR A 17 -8.91 10.97 2.32
CA THR A 17 -9.09 11.85 1.17
C THR A 17 -8.62 11.13 -0.08
N ALA A 18 -9.42 11.15 -1.14
CA ALA A 18 -9.04 10.61 -2.43
C ALA A 18 -7.64 11.11 -2.80
N ARG A 19 -6.65 10.22 -2.80
CA ARG A 19 -5.28 10.54 -3.16
C ARG A 19 -5.18 10.60 -4.66
N GLY A 20 -4.53 11.62 -5.17
CA GLY A 20 -4.27 11.72 -6.60
C GLY A 20 -3.36 10.58 -7.08
N ARG A 21 -3.44 10.24 -8.36
CA ARG A 21 -2.62 9.18 -9.00
C ARG A 21 -1.11 9.35 -8.81
N ASN A 22 -0.66 10.58 -8.61
CA ASN A 22 0.76 10.93 -8.40
C ASN A 22 1.14 11.03 -6.93
N TRP A 23 0.34 10.48 -6.03
CA TRP A 23 0.70 10.43 -4.61
C TRP A 23 1.98 9.60 -4.43
N PRO A 24 2.95 10.06 -3.61
CA PRO A 24 4.27 9.44 -3.55
C PRO A 24 4.31 8.09 -2.83
N THR A 25 3.22 7.66 -2.21
CA THR A 25 3.12 6.37 -1.52
C THR A 25 2.07 5.46 -2.16
N LEU A 26 2.21 4.16 -1.91
CA LEU A 26 1.27 3.14 -2.30
C LEU A 26 0.39 2.79 -1.11
N ARG A 27 -0.92 2.68 -1.33
CA ARG A 27 -1.87 2.31 -0.30
C ARG A 27 -1.95 0.80 -0.15
N GLN A 28 -1.56 0.31 1.02
CA GLN A 28 -1.72 -1.07 1.41
C GLN A 28 -3.03 -1.28 2.15
N PHE A 29 -3.75 -2.31 1.78
CA PHE A 29 -4.89 -2.81 2.55
C PHE A 29 -4.46 -4.01 3.39
N THR A 30 -4.82 -3.99 4.67
CA THR A 30 -4.69 -5.14 5.56
C THR A 30 -6.08 -5.62 5.92
N VAL A 31 -6.34 -6.89 5.69
CA VAL A 31 -7.60 -7.57 5.99
C VAL A 31 -7.33 -8.72 6.94
N PHE A 32 -8.22 -8.90 7.91
CA PHE A 32 -8.18 -10.01 8.85
C PHE A 32 -9.12 -11.10 8.35
N LEU A 33 -8.59 -12.30 8.16
CA LEU A 33 -9.36 -13.48 7.76
C LEU A 33 -9.27 -14.54 8.83
N GLU A 34 -10.29 -15.38 8.91
CA GLU A 34 -10.17 -16.62 9.69
C GLU A 34 -9.07 -17.50 9.08
N ASN A 35 -8.21 -18.09 9.91
CA ASN A 35 -7.12 -18.93 9.43
C ASN A 35 -7.64 -20.32 9.07
N ARG A 36 -8.33 -20.42 7.95
CA ARG A 36 -8.86 -21.68 7.40
C ARG A 36 -8.76 -21.74 5.88
N VAL A 37 -8.78 -22.97 5.38
CA VAL A 37 -8.70 -23.24 3.95
C VAL A 37 -9.81 -22.52 3.18
N GLY A 38 -9.44 -21.88 2.08
CA GLY A 38 -10.36 -21.22 1.17
C GLY A 38 -10.57 -19.72 1.43
N GLN A 39 -10.22 -19.20 2.61
CA GLN A 39 -10.46 -17.79 2.95
C GLN A 39 -9.72 -16.82 2.05
N LEU A 40 -8.46 -17.08 1.73
CA LEU A 40 -7.72 -16.26 0.78
C LEU A 40 -8.33 -16.32 -0.62
N ALA A 41 -8.76 -17.49 -1.07
CA ALA A 41 -9.42 -17.62 -2.37
C ALA A 41 -10.73 -16.84 -2.43
N GLU A 42 -11.52 -16.81 -1.37
CA GLU A 42 -12.74 -16.02 -1.27
C GLU A 42 -12.44 -14.52 -1.35
N LEU A 43 -11.39 -14.06 -0.67
CA LEU A 43 -10.95 -12.66 -0.74
C LEU A 43 -10.56 -12.28 -2.17
N VAL A 44 -9.70 -13.06 -2.80
CA VAL A 44 -9.20 -12.77 -4.15
C VAL A 44 -10.33 -12.80 -5.18
N ARG A 45 -11.31 -13.69 -5.03
CA ARG A 45 -12.49 -13.76 -5.91
C ARG A 45 -13.35 -12.50 -5.89
N ARG A 46 -13.27 -11.66 -4.85
CA ARG A 46 -13.99 -10.38 -4.80
C ARG A 46 -13.63 -9.47 -5.96
N PHE A 47 -12.42 -9.61 -6.49
CA PHE A 47 -11.92 -8.83 -7.61
C PHE A 47 -12.14 -9.49 -8.98
N ALA A 48 -12.61 -10.74 -9.00
CA ALA A 48 -12.90 -11.45 -10.25
C ALA A 48 -13.97 -10.72 -11.07
N GLY A 49 -13.76 -10.61 -12.37
CA GLY A 49 -14.66 -9.89 -13.26
C GLY A 49 -14.58 -8.36 -13.19
N THR A 50 -13.69 -7.82 -12.36
CA THR A 50 -13.37 -6.40 -12.31
C THR A 50 -12.05 -6.13 -13.02
N ARG A 51 -11.73 -4.86 -13.30
CA ARG A 51 -10.42 -4.45 -13.79
C ARG A 51 -9.36 -4.33 -12.70
N ILE A 52 -9.75 -4.50 -11.45
CA ILE A 52 -8.85 -4.36 -10.30
C ILE A 52 -7.95 -5.58 -10.20
N ARG A 53 -6.65 -5.36 -10.18
CA ARG A 53 -5.65 -6.43 -9.99
C ARG A 53 -5.00 -6.31 -8.63
N ILE A 54 -4.72 -7.46 -8.01
CA ILE A 54 -3.82 -7.52 -6.86
C ILE A 54 -2.39 -7.49 -7.41
N VAL A 55 -1.68 -6.42 -7.12
CA VAL A 55 -0.32 -6.19 -7.63
C VAL A 55 0.78 -6.52 -6.63
N ALA A 56 0.41 -6.76 -5.40
CA ALA A 56 1.30 -7.29 -4.37
C ALA A 56 0.47 -7.97 -3.28
N LEU A 57 0.99 -9.02 -2.68
CA LEU A 57 0.29 -9.81 -1.67
C LEU A 57 1.28 -10.39 -0.66
N SER A 58 0.92 -10.28 0.61
CA SER A 58 1.59 -10.94 1.72
C SER A 58 0.55 -11.49 2.69
N ILE A 59 0.77 -12.69 3.18
CA ILE A 59 -0.06 -13.32 4.20
C ILE A 59 0.78 -13.71 5.40
N SER A 60 0.28 -13.44 6.59
CA SER A 60 0.92 -13.81 7.85
C SER A 60 -0.07 -14.55 8.73
N ASP A 61 0.33 -15.69 9.22
CA ASP A 61 -0.40 -16.46 10.22
C ASP A 61 -0.27 -15.79 11.59
N ALA A 62 -1.39 -15.63 12.27
CA ALA A 62 -1.49 -15.12 13.63
C ALA A 62 -2.33 -16.06 14.52
N GLY A 63 -2.29 -17.36 14.27
CA GLY A 63 -3.00 -18.39 15.00
C GLY A 63 -4.45 -18.56 14.51
N GLU A 64 -5.42 -18.03 15.22
CA GLU A 64 -6.84 -18.14 14.85
C GLU A 64 -7.23 -17.26 13.65
N CYS A 65 -6.43 -16.23 13.36
CA CYS A 65 -6.64 -15.35 12.21
C CYS A 65 -5.38 -15.29 11.33
N ALA A 66 -5.56 -14.82 10.11
CA ALA A 66 -4.49 -14.47 9.18
C ALA A 66 -4.59 -13.00 8.82
N PHE A 67 -3.46 -12.33 8.73
CA PHE A 67 -3.36 -10.98 8.18
C PHE A 67 -3.00 -11.09 6.71
N VAL A 68 -3.85 -10.57 5.86
CA VAL A 68 -3.57 -10.47 4.43
C VAL A 68 -3.34 -9.01 4.09
N ARG A 69 -2.16 -8.72 3.54
CA ARG A 69 -1.76 -7.39 3.10
C ARG A 69 -1.59 -7.39 1.60
N PHE A 70 -2.11 -6.40 0.95
CA PHE A 70 -2.06 -6.34 -0.51
C PHE A 70 -2.15 -4.91 -1.04
N LEU A 71 -1.63 -4.75 -2.25
CA LEU A 71 -1.75 -3.55 -3.06
C LEU A 71 -2.68 -3.84 -4.25
N LEU A 72 -3.46 -2.84 -4.62
CA LEU A 72 -4.39 -2.93 -5.75
C LEU A 72 -4.03 -1.93 -6.84
N SER A 73 -4.28 -2.30 -8.10
CA SER A 73 -4.10 -1.39 -9.24
C SER A 73 -5.05 -0.19 -9.19
N HIS A 74 -6.23 -0.37 -8.58
CA HIS A 74 -7.26 0.66 -8.42
C HIS A 74 -7.70 0.70 -6.96
N PRO A 75 -6.93 1.36 -6.08
CA PRO A 75 -7.17 1.26 -4.63
C PRO A 75 -8.51 1.83 -4.18
N GLU A 76 -9.01 2.91 -4.76
CA GLU A 76 -10.32 3.48 -4.37
C GLU A 76 -11.48 2.52 -4.66
N GLN A 77 -11.51 1.96 -5.87
CA GLN A 77 -12.54 0.99 -6.26
C GLN A 77 -12.40 -0.32 -5.48
N GLY A 78 -11.17 -0.73 -5.22
CA GLY A 78 -10.88 -1.91 -4.42
C GLY A 78 -11.37 -1.77 -2.99
N ARG A 79 -11.16 -0.61 -2.37
CA ARG A 79 -11.69 -0.31 -1.04
C ARG A 79 -13.22 -0.44 -1.00
N GLU A 80 -13.92 0.12 -1.98
CA GLU A 80 -15.38 0.02 -2.04
C GLU A 80 -15.88 -1.45 -2.10
N ILE A 81 -15.18 -2.30 -2.85
CA ILE A 81 -15.50 -3.73 -2.93
C ILE A 81 -15.32 -4.40 -1.58
N LEU A 82 -14.23 -4.13 -0.88
CA LEU A 82 -13.92 -4.70 0.43
C LEU A 82 -14.94 -4.25 1.48
N GLU A 83 -15.28 -2.97 1.50
CA GLU A 83 -16.28 -2.40 2.41
C GLU A 83 -17.66 -3.00 2.19
N ARG A 84 -18.09 -3.14 0.92
CA ARG A 84 -19.37 -3.82 0.57
C ARG A 84 -19.39 -5.29 0.98
N ALA A 85 -18.22 -5.93 1.01
CA ALA A 85 -18.09 -7.30 1.51
C ALA A 85 -18.15 -7.40 3.04
N GLY A 86 -18.24 -6.27 3.75
CA GLY A 86 -18.28 -6.23 5.21
C GLY A 86 -16.96 -6.52 5.88
N LEU A 87 -15.85 -6.41 5.15
CA LEU A 87 -14.52 -6.66 5.68
C LEU A 87 -14.00 -5.43 6.45
N ALA A 88 -13.41 -5.66 7.61
CA ALA A 88 -12.65 -4.64 8.32
C ALA A 88 -11.30 -4.45 7.62
N ILE A 89 -11.00 -3.21 7.25
CA ILE A 89 -9.81 -2.84 6.48
C ILE A 89 -8.96 -1.88 7.30
N ILE A 90 -7.64 -2.11 7.31
CA ILE A 90 -6.65 -1.14 7.77
C ILE A 90 -5.87 -0.68 6.54
N GLU A 91 -5.76 0.62 6.36
CA GLU A 91 -4.93 1.22 5.32
C GLU A 91 -3.60 1.69 5.89
N SER A 92 -2.53 1.50 5.12
CA SER A 92 -1.18 1.93 5.46
C SER A 92 -0.46 2.43 4.21
N ASP A 93 0.49 3.33 4.41
CA ASP A 93 1.31 3.86 3.33
C ASP A 93 2.60 3.07 3.18
N LEU A 94 2.90 2.65 1.95
CA LEU A 94 4.15 2.01 1.57
C LEU A 94 4.91 2.87 0.57
N ILE A 95 6.21 2.73 0.57
CA ILE A 95 7.08 3.29 -0.47
C ILE A 95 7.34 2.19 -1.50
N GLY A 96 6.96 2.41 -2.75
CA GLY A 96 7.33 1.53 -3.86
C GLY A 96 8.63 2.01 -4.50
N VAL A 97 9.71 1.25 -4.35
CA VAL A 97 11.03 1.59 -4.86
C VAL A 97 11.39 0.69 -6.03
N GLU A 98 11.77 1.28 -7.16
CA GLU A 98 12.34 0.52 -8.25
C GLU A 98 13.72 0.01 -7.86
N LEU A 99 13.97 -1.27 -8.15
CA LEU A 99 15.29 -1.86 -7.95
C LEU A 99 16.20 -1.44 -9.09
N PRO A 100 17.30 -0.71 -8.81
CA PRO A 100 18.26 -0.33 -9.86
C PRO A 100 18.90 -1.58 -10.49
N GLU A 101 19.34 -1.43 -11.73
CA GLU A 101 20.09 -2.48 -12.45
C GLU A 101 21.50 -2.61 -11.88
N ASP A 102 21.60 -3.35 -10.80
CA ASP A 102 22.83 -3.60 -10.07
C ASP A 102 22.86 -5.05 -9.59
N SER A 103 24.03 -5.54 -9.21
CA SER A 103 24.17 -6.89 -8.66
C SER A 103 23.50 -7.07 -7.29
N GLN A 104 23.40 -6.01 -6.49
CA GLN A 104 22.86 -6.03 -5.12
C GLN A 104 21.94 -4.82 -4.83
N PRO A 105 20.84 -4.67 -5.56
CA PRO A 105 20.00 -3.47 -5.45
C PRO A 105 19.35 -3.31 -4.06
N LEU A 106 18.98 -4.40 -3.42
CA LEU A 106 18.39 -4.36 -2.07
C LEU A 106 19.39 -3.89 -1.02
N VAL A 107 20.66 -4.25 -1.16
CA VAL A 107 21.72 -3.77 -0.25
C VAL A 107 21.83 -2.25 -0.33
N GLN A 108 21.76 -1.67 -1.52
CA GLN A 108 21.84 -0.22 -1.70
C GLN A 108 20.65 0.49 -1.02
N ILE A 109 19.43 -0.02 -1.19
CA ILE A 109 18.22 0.54 -0.55
C ILE A 109 18.33 0.44 0.98
N CYS A 110 18.64 -0.74 1.50
CA CYS A 110 18.79 -0.95 2.93
C CYS A 110 19.90 -0.08 3.55
N THR A 111 21.01 0.09 2.85
CA THR A 111 22.11 0.95 3.30
C THR A 111 21.68 2.42 3.36
N ALA A 112 20.94 2.90 2.36
CA ALA A 112 20.46 4.27 2.34
C ALA A 112 19.53 4.55 3.53
N LEU A 113 18.61 3.65 3.81
CA LEU A 113 17.66 3.77 4.93
C LEU A 113 18.38 3.62 6.29
N LEU A 114 19.33 2.71 6.40
CA LEU A 114 20.15 2.54 7.60
C LEU A 114 20.95 3.81 7.95
N GLN A 115 21.56 4.45 6.96
CA GLN A 115 22.30 5.69 7.16
C GLN A 115 21.44 6.85 7.65
N ALA A 116 20.13 6.82 7.34
CA ALA A 116 19.16 7.78 7.83
C ALA A 116 18.45 7.31 9.11
N GLU A 117 18.88 6.20 9.71
CA GLU A 117 18.27 5.60 10.91
C GLU A 117 16.78 5.28 10.75
N ILE A 118 16.37 4.90 9.53
CA ILE A 118 14.99 4.53 9.21
C ILE A 118 14.85 3.01 9.30
N ASN A 119 13.89 2.55 10.10
CA ASN A 119 13.59 1.13 10.25
C ASN A 119 12.59 0.64 9.20
N ILE A 120 12.91 -0.47 8.55
CA ILE A 120 12.00 -1.17 7.65
C ILE A 120 11.13 -2.12 8.49
N ILE A 121 9.83 -1.86 8.53
CA ILE A 121 8.86 -2.65 9.27
C ILE A 121 8.39 -3.85 8.46
N GLN A 122 8.25 -3.65 7.14
CA GLN A 122 7.74 -4.65 6.22
C GLN A 122 8.30 -4.42 4.81
N ALA A 123 8.57 -5.50 4.10
CA ALA A 123 9.02 -5.45 2.71
C ALA A 123 8.49 -6.64 1.94
N TYR A 124 7.99 -6.44 0.73
CA TYR A 124 7.62 -7.50 -0.19
C TYR A 124 7.64 -7.02 -1.65
N PRO A 125 7.86 -7.93 -2.61
CA PRO A 125 7.92 -7.55 -4.01
C PRO A 125 6.54 -7.16 -4.57
N VAL A 126 6.54 -6.26 -5.53
CA VAL A 126 5.39 -5.98 -6.38
C VAL A 126 5.42 -6.92 -7.58
N LEU A 127 4.27 -7.51 -7.92
CA LEU A 127 4.16 -8.55 -8.95
C LEU A 127 4.20 -8.03 -10.38
N MET A 128 4.20 -6.71 -10.54
CA MET A 128 4.29 -6.05 -11.84
C MET A 128 5.55 -5.19 -11.93
N ARG A 129 5.90 -4.80 -13.14
CA ARG A 129 7.04 -3.92 -13.44
C ARG A 129 6.56 -2.70 -14.20
N PRO A 130 5.97 -1.69 -13.51
CA PRO A 130 5.28 -0.58 -14.16
C PRO A 130 6.11 0.16 -15.21
N ARG A 131 7.41 0.30 -14.94
CA ARG A 131 8.37 0.96 -15.84
C ARG A 131 9.51 0.02 -16.27
N GLY A 132 9.23 -1.29 -16.29
CA GLY A 132 10.18 -2.31 -16.74
C GLY A 132 11.12 -2.85 -15.66
N LEU A 133 11.29 -2.17 -14.54
CA LEU A 133 12.14 -2.60 -13.43
C LEU A 133 11.32 -3.29 -12.32
N PRO A 134 11.92 -4.25 -11.61
CA PRO A 134 11.32 -4.81 -10.41
C PRO A 134 11.09 -3.71 -9.36
N VAL A 135 10.05 -3.87 -8.56
CA VAL A 135 9.70 -2.93 -7.49
C VAL A 135 9.57 -3.69 -6.18
N VAL A 136 10.11 -3.13 -5.12
CA VAL A 136 9.87 -3.56 -3.74
C VAL A 136 8.99 -2.55 -3.02
N ALA A 137 7.98 -3.02 -2.33
CA ALA A 137 7.12 -2.21 -1.47
C ALA A 137 7.66 -2.25 -0.04
N LEU A 138 7.91 -1.10 0.55
CA LEU A 138 8.49 -0.94 1.87
C LEU A 138 7.54 -0.17 2.79
N MET A 139 7.28 -0.72 3.96
CA MET A 139 6.71 0.01 5.09
C MET A 139 7.84 0.39 6.03
N VAL A 140 7.96 1.67 6.34
CA VAL A 140 9.00 2.22 7.20
C VAL A 140 8.37 2.98 8.37
N ASP A 141 9.15 3.19 9.42
CA ASP A 141 8.69 3.92 10.61
C ASP A 141 8.54 5.43 10.39
N ASN A 142 9.21 5.98 9.39
CA ASN A 142 9.07 7.37 8.98
C ASN A 142 9.01 7.48 7.44
N THR A 143 7.80 7.46 6.91
CA THR A 143 7.54 7.43 5.46
C THR A 143 8.06 8.68 4.75
N GLU A 144 7.86 9.87 5.33
CA GLU A 144 8.29 11.13 4.73
C GLU A 144 9.82 11.20 4.61
N MET A 145 10.52 10.91 5.69
CA MET A 145 11.98 10.85 5.68
C MET A 145 12.51 9.73 4.78
N GLY A 146 11.81 8.60 4.72
CA GLY A 146 12.13 7.49 3.81
C GLY A 146 12.08 7.91 2.35
N LEU A 147 11.02 8.60 1.94
CA LEU A 147 10.86 9.14 0.59
C LEU A 147 11.96 10.14 0.25
N GLU A 148 12.21 11.10 1.14
CA GLU A 148 13.25 12.11 0.96
C GLU A 148 14.65 11.49 0.85
N THR A 149 14.96 10.55 1.73
CA THR A 149 16.25 9.86 1.75
C THR A 149 16.48 9.07 0.46
N LEU A 150 15.51 8.29 0.03
CA LEU A 150 15.63 7.48 -1.18
C LEU A 150 15.71 8.36 -2.43
N ALA A 151 14.91 9.43 -2.51
CA ALA A 151 14.98 10.38 -3.61
C ALA A 151 16.34 11.08 -3.69
N ALA A 152 16.88 11.54 -2.55
CA ALA A 152 18.18 12.18 -2.46
C ALA A 152 19.35 11.25 -2.87
N LYS A 153 19.20 9.95 -2.67
CA LYS A 153 20.15 8.92 -3.11
C LYS A 153 19.98 8.49 -4.57
N GLY A 154 19.02 9.06 -5.29
CA GLY A 154 18.77 8.78 -6.71
C GLY A 154 17.91 7.57 -7.00
N PHE A 155 17.22 7.00 -6.02
CA PHE A 155 16.24 5.94 -6.25
C PHE A 155 14.96 6.50 -6.85
N SER A 156 14.34 5.72 -7.71
CA SER A 156 13.05 6.05 -8.30
C SER A 156 11.92 5.35 -7.55
N MET A 157 10.94 6.12 -7.10
CA MET A 157 9.73 5.61 -6.49
C MET A 157 8.60 5.56 -7.52
N ILE A 158 7.74 4.56 -7.38
CA ILE A 158 6.50 4.47 -8.15
C ILE A 158 5.34 5.08 -7.36
N THR A 159 4.31 5.49 -8.07
CA THR A 159 3.07 6.04 -7.52
C THR A 159 1.91 5.08 -7.75
N GLU A 160 0.76 5.35 -7.13
CA GLU A 160 -0.47 4.59 -7.41
C GLU A 160 -0.87 4.67 -8.89
N GLY A 161 -0.57 5.78 -9.57
CA GLY A 161 -0.80 5.93 -11.00
C GLY A 161 -0.01 4.94 -11.86
N ASP A 162 1.19 4.57 -11.42
CA ASP A 162 2.02 3.57 -12.12
C ASP A 162 1.48 2.14 -11.98
N LEU A 163 0.59 1.89 -11.02
CA LEU A 163 -0.03 0.56 -10.83
C LEU A 163 -1.25 0.33 -11.74
N ASP A 164 -1.75 1.40 -12.35
CA ASP A 164 -2.93 1.40 -13.22
C ASP A 164 -2.51 1.25 -14.68
N ASP A 165 -1.73 0.21 -15.01
CA ASP A 165 -1.36 -0.06 -16.40
C ASP A 165 -2.58 -0.53 -17.20
N GLU A 166 -3.14 0.38 -18.02
CA GLU A 166 -4.07 0.03 -19.09
C GLU A 166 -3.38 -0.53 -20.34
N GLU A 167 -2.06 -0.69 -20.33
CA GLU A 167 -1.30 -1.24 -21.44
C GLU A 167 -0.87 -2.69 -21.18
N ALA A 168 -1.66 -3.57 -21.67
CA ALA A 168 -1.22 -4.91 -22.02
C ALA A 168 -1.78 -5.28 -23.37
#